data_081e4f7fb3a67161ae1acf49638bed58
#
_entry.id   081e4f7fb3a67161ae1acf49638bed58
#
_cell.length_a   1.000
_cell.length_b   1.000
_cell.length_c   1.000
_cell.angle_alpha   90.00
_cell.angle_beta   90.00
_cell.angle_gamma   90.00
#
_symmetry.space_group_name_H-M   'P 1'
#
loop_
_entity.id
_entity.type
_entity.pdbx_description
1 polymer ?
#
loop_
_entity_poly.entity_id
_entity_poly.type
_entity_poly.pdbx_seq_one_letter_code
_entity_poly.pdbx_strand_id
1 'polypeptide(L)'
;MKLDGFGILVKDMAVMVKFYRDVLGFEIKEDENAANVLLQKDGTLFMLYRRTDLEQMTGRGFSYCSGVNGHYEIALSVENYAAVDKAYEEVTAAGVEEIMEPTTEG
;
A
#
# COMPACT_ATOMS: atom_id res chain seq x y z
N MET A 1 14.19 11.87 17.72
CA MET A 1 12.91 11.42 17.10
C MET A 1 13.07 10.03 16.55
N LYS A 2 11.99 9.30 16.52
CA LYS A 2 11.96 7.90 16.07
C LYS A 2 10.91 7.75 14.97
N LEU A 3 11.22 7.02 13.92
CA LEU A 3 10.23 6.70 12.90
C LEU A 3 9.34 5.56 13.40
N ASP A 4 8.06 5.83 13.61
CA ASP A 4 7.09 4.83 14.04
C ASP A 4 6.42 4.09 12.88
N GLY A 5 6.17 4.80 11.79
CA GLY A 5 5.46 4.24 10.66
C GLY A 5 5.16 5.28 9.60
N PHE A 6 4.29 4.92 8.69
CA PHE A 6 3.87 5.83 7.63
C PHE A 6 2.40 5.58 7.28
N GLY A 7 1.77 6.60 6.71
CA GLY A 7 0.39 6.53 6.28
C GLY A 7 0.24 6.89 4.82
N ILE A 8 -0.69 6.24 4.16
CA ILE A 8 -1.06 6.51 2.77
C ILE A 8 -2.44 7.15 2.77
N LEU A 9 -2.57 8.28 2.11
CA LEU A 9 -3.83 8.97 1.94
C LEU A 9 -4.53 8.40 0.72
N VAL A 10 -5.72 7.81 0.92
CA VAL A 10 -6.41 7.06 -0.12
C VAL A 10 -7.69 7.75 -0.56
N LYS A 11 -7.95 7.70 -1.85
CA LYS A 11 -9.20 8.20 -2.43
C LYS A 11 -10.34 7.22 -2.18
N ASP A 12 -10.09 5.93 -2.37
CA ASP A 12 -11.07 4.85 -2.23
C ASP A 12 -10.54 3.79 -1.26
N MET A 13 -11.05 3.80 -0.04
CA MET A 13 -10.61 2.89 1.01
C MET A 13 -10.88 1.44 0.66
N ALA A 14 -12.04 1.14 0.09
CA ALA A 14 -12.41 -0.24 -0.24
C ALA A 14 -11.44 -0.85 -1.24
N VAL A 15 -11.07 -0.10 -2.28
CA VAL A 15 -10.11 -0.56 -3.29
C VAL A 15 -8.75 -0.85 -2.65
N MET A 16 -8.28 0.05 -1.79
CA MET A 16 -6.96 -0.08 -1.18
C MET A 16 -6.92 -1.19 -0.13
N VAL A 17 -7.97 -1.34 0.67
CA VAL A 17 -8.07 -2.46 1.61
C VAL A 17 -8.06 -3.79 0.89
N LYS A 18 -8.83 -3.92 -0.18
CA LYS A 18 -8.85 -5.15 -0.98
C LYS A 18 -7.48 -5.46 -1.58
N PHE A 19 -6.79 -4.44 -2.09
CA PHE A 19 -5.46 -4.63 -2.65
C PHE A 19 -4.46 -5.12 -1.61
N TYR A 20 -4.33 -4.41 -0.49
CA TYR A 20 -3.33 -4.78 0.53
C TYR A 20 -3.69 -6.08 1.24
N ARG A 21 -4.95 -6.32 1.52
CA ARG A 21 -5.42 -7.53 2.20
C ARG A 21 -5.45 -8.74 1.27
N ASP A 22 -6.13 -8.62 0.13
CA ASP A 22 -6.46 -9.77 -0.71
C ASP A 22 -5.35 -10.08 -1.73
N VAL A 23 -4.62 -9.08 -2.21
CA VAL A 23 -3.53 -9.26 -3.16
C VAL A 23 -2.20 -9.43 -2.46
N LEU A 24 -1.85 -8.52 -1.54
CA LEU A 24 -0.56 -8.54 -0.84
C LEU A 24 -0.56 -9.36 0.45
N GLY A 25 -1.72 -9.78 0.94
CA GLY A 25 -1.82 -10.64 2.12
C GLY A 25 -1.60 -9.95 3.46
N PHE A 26 -1.80 -8.63 3.53
CA PHE A 26 -1.71 -7.91 4.80
C PHE A 26 -2.90 -8.27 5.70
N GLU A 27 -2.65 -8.45 6.99
CA GLU A 27 -3.69 -8.80 7.95
C GLU A 27 -4.52 -7.59 8.38
N ILE A 28 -5.29 -7.03 7.46
CA ILE A 28 -6.17 -5.91 7.73
C ILE A 28 -7.47 -6.45 8.34
N LYS A 29 -7.76 -6.03 9.56
CA LYS A 29 -8.94 -6.46 10.32
C LYS A 29 -10.12 -5.53 10.15
N GLU A 30 -9.87 -4.30 9.76
CA GLU A 30 -10.91 -3.31 9.58
C GLU A 30 -11.77 -3.64 8.35
N ASP A 31 -13.03 -3.19 8.39
CA ASP A 31 -13.94 -3.27 7.27
C ASP A 31 -13.44 -2.39 6.11
N GLU A 32 -13.76 -2.78 4.88
CA GLU A 32 -13.35 -2.02 3.69
C GLU A 32 -13.97 -0.61 3.60
N ASN A 33 -14.97 -0.32 4.42
CA ASN A 33 -15.56 1.01 4.52
C ASN A 33 -15.07 1.80 5.75
N ALA A 34 -14.05 1.30 6.45
CA ALA A 34 -13.48 1.96 7.62
C ALA A 34 -12.95 3.36 7.27
N ALA A 35 -13.01 4.28 8.22
CA ALA A 35 -12.44 5.61 8.05
C ALA A 35 -10.91 5.58 7.98
N ASN A 36 -10.29 4.66 8.71
CA ASN A 36 -8.86 4.46 8.70
C ASN A 36 -8.51 2.99 8.93
N VAL A 37 -7.30 2.62 8.57
CA VAL A 37 -6.72 1.29 8.80
C VAL A 37 -5.40 1.50 9.52
N LEU A 38 -5.18 0.75 10.59
CA LEU A 38 -3.96 0.78 11.39
C LEU A 38 -3.46 -0.65 11.54
N LEU A 39 -2.24 -0.92 11.07
CA LEU A 39 -1.67 -2.26 11.10
C LEU A 39 -0.20 -2.21 11.52
N GLN A 40 0.17 -2.98 12.53
CA GLN A 40 1.58 -3.25 12.81
C GLN A 40 2.05 -4.34 11.86
N LYS A 41 2.84 -3.96 10.89
CA LYS A 41 3.35 -4.87 9.85
C LYS A 41 4.86 -4.96 9.98
N ASP A 42 5.37 -6.11 10.42
CA ASP A 42 6.80 -6.38 10.54
C ASP A 42 7.55 -5.29 11.34
N GLY A 43 6.95 -4.85 12.45
CA GLY A 43 7.54 -3.83 13.32
C GLY A 43 7.32 -2.39 12.87
N THR A 44 6.64 -2.17 11.76
CA THR A 44 6.35 -0.84 11.22
C THR A 44 4.86 -0.59 11.25
N LEU A 45 4.45 0.58 11.71
CA LEU A 45 3.06 0.98 11.67
C LEU A 45 2.70 1.38 10.24
N PHE A 46 1.76 0.66 9.66
CA PHE A 46 1.22 0.90 8.31
C PHE A 46 -0.20 1.42 8.46
N MET A 47 -0.51 2.55 7.82
CA MET A 47 -1.79 3.22 7.98
C MET A 47 -2.39 3.59 6.63
N LEU A 48 -3.72 3.48 6.53
CA LEU A 48 -4.49 4.03 5.42
C LEU A 48 -5.50 5.02 5.99
N TYR A 49 -5.53 6.23 5.42
CA TYR A 49 -6.48 7.27 5.78
C TYR A 49 -7.20 7.77 4.55
N ARG A 50 -8.47 8.09 4.69
CA ARG A 50 -9.19 8.77 3.60
C ARG A 50 -8.69 10.20 3.46
N ARG A 51 -8.46 10.63 2.22
CA ARG A 51 -8.07 12.00 1.89
C ARG A 51 -9.03 13.02 2.46
N THR A 52 -10.34 12.77 2.30
CA THR A 52 -11.39 13.66 2.79
C THR A 52 -11.38 13.81 4.30
N ASP A 53 -11.12 12.73 5.03
CA ASP A 53 -11.10 12.79 6.49
C ASP A 53 -9.90 13.61 7.00
N LEU A 54 -8.74 13.47 6.37
CA LEU A 54 -7.57 14.27 6.72
C LEU A 54 -7.79 15.75 6.40
N GLU A 55 -8.39 16.04 5.26
CA GLU A 55 -8.72 17.41 4.86
C GLU A 55 -9.67 18.07 5.86
N GLN A 56 -10.70 17.36 6.29
CA GLN A 56 -11.62 17.84 7.32
C GLN A 56 -10.92 18.08 8.66
N MET A 57 -10.07 17.15 9.06
CA MET A 57 -9.37 17.23 10.34
C MET A 57 -8.39 18.40 10.39
N THR A 58 -7.71 18.68 9.27
CA THR A 58 -6.70 19.73 9.19
C THR A 58 -7.28 21.09 8.74
N GLY A 59 -8.48 21.11 8.18
CA GLY A 59 -9.09 22.29 7.60
C GLY A 59 -8.39 22.77 6.31
N ARG A 60 -7.64 21.87 5.65
CA ARG A 60 -6.88 22.20 4.44
C ARG A 60 -7.21 21.24 3.30
N GLY A 61 -7.19 21.76 2.07
CA GLY A 61 -7.19 20.94 0.88
C GLY A 61 -5.75 20.58 0.49
N PHE A 62 -5.58 19.41 -0.11
CA PHE A 62 -4.28 18.93 -0.58
C PHE A 62 -4.32 18.65 -2.07
N SER A 63 -3.17 18.73 -2.72
CA SER A 63 -3.00 18.35 -4.12
C SER A 63 -2.57 16.90 -4.20
N TYR A 64 -3.18 16.14 -5.11
CA TYR A 64 -2.87 14.73 -5.30
C TYR A 64 -2.46 14.49 -6.74
N CYS A 65 -1.44 13.66 -6.93
CA CYS A 65 -1.05 13.17 -8.25
C CYS A 65 -1.93 11.99 -8.65
N SER A 66 -2.11 11.82 -9.95
CA SER A 66 -2.79 10.66 -10.52
C SER A 66 -1.83 9.88 -11.41
N GLY A 67 -2.11 8.59 -11.61
CA GLY A 67 -1.26 7.71 -12.40
C GLY A 67 0.05 7.36 -11.71
N VAL A 68 1.00 6.88 -12.47
CA VAL A 68 2.33 6.51 -11.97
C VAL A 68 3.17 7.76 -11.82
N ASN A 69 3.56 8.11 -10.60
CA ASN A 69 4.19 9.41 -10.31
C ASN A 69 5.59 9.34 -9.69
N GLY A 70 6.00 8.23 -9.09
CA GLY A 70 7.36 8.06 -8.60
C GLY A 70 7.75 8.89 -7.37
N HIS A 71 6.78 9.34 -6.58
CA HIS A 71 7.07 10.14 -5.38
C HIS A 71 7.62 9.32 -4.22
N TYR A 72 7.23 8.07 -4.12
CA TYR A 72 7.73 7.14 -3.11
C TYR A 72 7.49 5.71 -3.57
N GLU A 73 8.12 4.77 -2.90
CA GLU A 73 7.86 3.35 -3.14
C GLU A 73 7.72 2.60 -1.83
N ILE A 74 7.00 1.49 -1.87
CA ILE A 74 6.90 0.55 -0.76
C ILE A 74 7.65 -0.70 -1.20
N ALA A 75 8.68 -1.06 -0.47
CA ALA A 75 9.49 -2.24 -0.75
C ALA A 75 9.01 -3.40 0.11
N LEU A 76 8.72 -4.51 -0.53
CA LEU A 76 8.32 -5.76 0.12
C LEU A 76 9.36 -6.81 -0.20
N SER A 77 9.82 -7.54 0.80
CA SER A 77 10.77 -8.62 0.60
C SER A 77 10.11 -9.98 0.74
N VAL A 78 10.67 -10.95 0.04
CA VAL A 78 10.29 -12.36 0.12
C VAL A 78 11.53 -13.20 0.34
N GLU A 79 11.35 -14.49 0.64
CA GLU A 79 12.43 -15.34 1.17
C GLU A 79 13.57 -15.61 0.18
N ASN A 80 13.28 -15.69 -1.13
CA ASN A 80 14.26 -16.05 -2.13
C ASN A 80 13.81 -15.61 -3.54
N TYR A 81 14.65 -15.83 -4.54
CA TYR A 81 14.35 -15.44 -5.92
C TYR A 81 13.14 -16.15 -6.51
N ALA A 82 12.94 -17.42 -6.19
CA ALA A 82 11.76 -18.15 -6.67
C ALA A 82 10.47 -17.55 -6.09
N ALA A 83 10.50 -17.07 -4.84
CA ALA A 83 9.38 -16.41 -4.21
C ALA A 83 9.12 -15.02 -4.82
N VAL A 84 10.15 -14.33 -5.34
CA VAL A 84 9.97 -13.09 -6.10
C VAL A 84 9.17 -13.35 -7.37
N ASP A 85 9.55 -14.36 -8.14
CA ASP A 85 8.86 -14.72 -9.38
C ASP A 85 7.41 -15.11 -9.12
N LYS A 86 7.18 -15.90 -8.07
CA LYS A 86 5.83 -16.29 -7.67
C LYS A 86 4.97 -15.09 -7.27
N ALA A 87 5.51 -14.20 -6.46
CA ALA A 87 4.80 -12.98 -6.05
C ALA A 87 4.49 -12.10 -7.26
N TYR A 88 5.40 -11.95 -8.20
CA TYR A 88 5.19 -11.22 -9.43
C TYR A 88 4.01 -11.80 -10.23
N GLU A 89 3.99 -13.12 -10.41
CA GLU A 89 2.91 -13.80 -11.12
C GLU A 89 1.56 -13.59 -10.43
N GLU A 90 1.51 -13.73 -9.11
CA GLU A 90 0.29 -13.55 -8.32
C GLU A 90 -0.25 -12.12 -8.41
N VAL A 91 0.63 -11.14 -8.30
CA VAL A 91 0.25 -9.72 -8.33
C VAL A 91 -0.22 -9.32 -9.72
N THR A 92 0.50 -9.71 -10.77
CA THR A 92 0.09 -9.39 -12.16
C THR A 92 -1.19 -10.13 -12.56
N ALA A 93 -1.38 -11.37 -12.11
CA ALA A 93 -2.63 -12.10 -12.33
C ALA A 93 -3.83 -11.43 -11.66
N ALA A 94 -3.61 -10.69 -10.57
CA ALA A 94 -4.65 -9.91 -9.90
C ALA A 94 -4.97 -8.57 -10.59
N GLY A 95 -4.32 -8.27 -11.72
CA GLY A 95 -4.60 -7.08 -12.53
C GLY A 95 -3.72 -5.87 -12.22
N VAL A 96 -2.66 -6.04 -11.44
CA VAL A 96 -1.72 -4.96 -11.14
C VAL A 96 -0.83 -4.72 -12.37
N GLU A 97 -0.72 -3.45 -12.77
CA GLU A 97 0.15 -3.04 -13.87
C GLU A 97 1.61 -3.09 -13.44
N GLU A 98 2.44 -3.74 -14.25
CA GLU A 98 3.89 -3.78 -14.01
C GLU A 98 4.57 -2.58 -14.68
N ILE A 99 5.63 -2.08 -14.04
CA ILE A 99 6.53 -1.08 -14.66
C ILE A 99 7.74 -1.80 -15.25
N MET A 100 8.23 -2.82 -14.54
CA MET A 100 9.42 -3.57 -14.92
C MET A 100 9.28 -5.00 -14.42
N GLU A 101 9.69 -5.97 -15.26
CA GLU A 101 9.75 -7.37 -14.87
C GLU A 101 10.85 -7.60 -13.82
N PRO A 102 10.73 -8.67 -13.00
CA PRO A 102 11.79 -9.03 -12.07
C PRO A 102 13.12 -9.25 -12.79
N THR A 103 14.19 -8.68 -12.25
CA THR A 103 15.54 -8.84 -12.77
C THR A 103 16.47 -9.26 -11.65
N THR A 104 17.57 -9.95 -12.01
CA THR A 104 18.61 -10.26 -11.05
C THR A 104 19.62 -9.13 -11.03
N GLU A 105 19.71 -8.46 -9.88
CA GLU A 105 20.72 -7.45 -9.64
C GLU A 105 21.91 -8.11 -8.91
N GLY A 106 22.99 -8.17 -9.61
CA GLY A 106 24.17 -8.88 -9.13
C GLY A 106 25.04 -8.11 -8.16
#